data_d2e1d9ff1da3b6964e6032432b8f769e
#
_entry.id   d2e1d9ff1da3b6964e6032432b8f769e
#
_cell.length_a   1.000
_cell.length_b   1.000
_cell.length_c   1.000
_cell.angle_alpha   90.00
_cell.angle_beta   90.00
_cell.angle_gamma   90.00
#
_symmetry.space_group_name_H-M   'P 1'
#
loop_
_entity.id
_entity.type
_entity.pdbx_description
1 polymer ?
#
loop_
_entity_poly.entity_id
_entity_poly.type
_entity_poly.pdbx_seq_one_letter_code
_entity_poly.pdbx_strand_id
1 'polypeptide(L)'
;MDSSKKNVVASFLGTVLDNSGQGHGRWRKWRPNVAMHQYPDFQFDRVELFVQNRFLDLAERIKADIQQVAPQTEVNFIPLEMENPWDFSEVYTKLHEWANHYPFDIEKENYITHITTGTHVAQICLFLLVESRQIPSVLLQTAPPKNQQKNMVNGDVGSLEFIDLDLARYDVLAERLAAVRNDAVLYLKSGIATKNPNFNRMIAELEQVALHSPSPILLSGATGAGKSMLAKRIYELKKSRHLISGRFIDVNCAVLRGDGAASALFGHKKGAFTGAADKRDGWLKSADKGVLFLDEIGELGLDEQAMLLKAVEEKKFYPIGSDSEISSDFLLIAGTNRDLRAEVRAGRFREDLFARINLWHYHLPSLAQRREDIEPNIEHQLALVSQELGRTTRFNAEAKAEYLKFSLSEQALWLGNFRDLASSITRLSTLATQGRITVELVRAEIERLKWGWQDEFEDANQCADNMCRLPNHLDYFDRMQLENVISVCRKHQSLAAAGRALFNVSRLAKEKPNDSDRLRKYLAKFGLTWDDVTQ
;
A
#
# COMPACT_ATOMS: atom_id res chain seq x y z
N MET A 1 -18.86 -13.89 13.77
CA MET A 1 -19.56 -14.13 12.49
C MET A 1 -20.84 -13.30 12.49
N ASP A 2 -21.18 -12.74 11.36
CA ASP A 2 -22.40 -11.94 11.20
C ASP A 2 -23.59 -12.87 10.96
N SER A 3 -24.58 -12.83 11.84
CA SER A 3 -25.78 -13.69 11.79
C SER A 3 -26.73 -13.39 10.61
N SER A 4 -26.50 -12.30 9.90
CA SER A 4 -27.29 -11.93 8.71
C SER A 4 -26.76 -12.55 7.41
N LYS A 5 -25.57 -13.16 7.44
CA LYS A 5 -24.88 -13.73 6.28
C LYS A 5 -25.04 -15.25 6.24
N LYS A 6 -24.96 -15.82 5.02
CA LYS A 6 -24.94 -17.27 4.82
C LYS A 6 -23.63 -17.87 5.30
N ASN A 7 -23.68 -19.00 5.98
CA ASN A 7 -22.52 -19.73 6.45
C ASN A 7 -22.09 -20.77 5.41
N VAL A 8 -20.89 -20.58 4.85
CA VAL A 8 -20.30 -21.47 3.84
C VAL A 8 -19.10 -22.18 4.43
N VAL A 9 -19.08 -23.52 4.43
CA VAL A 9 -17.97 -24.31 4.95
C VAL A 9 -17.21 -25.01 3.83
N ALA A 10 -15.89 -24.82 3.79
CA ALA A 10 -14.99 -25.60 2.94
C ALA A 10 -14.37 -26.74 3.76
N SER A 11 -14.44 -27.96 3.25
CA SER A 11 -13.96 -29.16 3.95
C SER A 11 -13.41 -30.20 3.00
N PHE A 12 -12.44 -30.98 3.45
CA PHE A 12 -12.01 -32.19 2.72
C PHE A 12 -12.96 -33.36 3.00
N LEU A 13 -13.22 -34.18 1.99
CA LEU A 13 -13.86 -35.47 2.19
C LEU A 13 -12.96 -36.39 3.05
N GLY A 14 -13.47 -36.81 4.18
CA GLY A 14 -12.75 -37.71 5.10
C GLY A 14 -12.79 -39.17 4.64
N THR A 15 -11.86 -39.58 3.80
CA THR A 15 -11.85 -40.93 3.19
C THR A 15 -11.84 -42.09 4.19
N VAL A 16 -11.41 -41.85 5.42
CA VAL A 16 -11.43 -42.83 6.54
C VAL A 16 -12.56 -42.55 7.50
N LEU A 17 -12.67 -41.34 8.00
CA LEU A 17 -13.65 -40.97 9.04
C LEU A 17 -15.07 -40.91 8.49
N ASP A 18 -15.30 -40.27 7.34
CA ASP A 18 -16.62 -40.19 6.72
C ASP A 18 -17.06 -41.52 6.05
N ASN A 19 -16.12 -42.40 5.74
CA ASN A 19 -16.42 -43.73 5.22
C ASN A 19 -16.72 -44.79 6.31
N SER A 20 -16.82 -44.37 7.56
CA SER A 20 -17.05 -45.26 8.68
C SER A 20 -18.47 -45.85 8.69
N GLY A 21 -18.56 -47.17 8.75
CA GLY A 21 -19.82 -47.95 8.81
C GLY A 21 -20.48 -48.19 7.47
N GLN A 22 -21.32 -49.26 7.39
CA GLN A 22 -22.06 -49.66 6.20
C GLN A 22 -23.57 -49.62 6.44
N GLY A 23 -24.35 -49.39 5.41
CA GLY A 23 -25.83 -49.36 5.48
C GLY A 23 -26.33 -48.46 6.60
N HIS A 24 -27.36 -48.92 7.36
CA HIS A 24 -27.86 -48.19 8.50
C HIS A 24 -26.88 -48.05 9.68
N GLY A 25 -25.84 -48.93 9.75
CA GLY A 25 -24.83 -48.88 10.81
C GLY A 25 -23.95 -47.61 10.75
N ARG A 26 -23.89 -46.92 9.61
CA ARG A 26 -23.11 -45.68 9.45
C ARG A 26 -23.62 -44.53 10.32
N TRP A 27 -24.93 -44.54 10.64
CA TRP A 27 -25.55 -43.52 11.51
C TRP A 27 -25.16 -43.64 13.00
N ARG A 28 -24.54 -44.78 13.36
CA ARG A 28 -23.99 -44.96 14.69
C ARG A 28 -22.51 -44.56 14.78
N LYS A 29 -21.91 -44.16 13.66
CA LYS A 29 -20.50 -43.77 13.59
C LYS A 29 -20.38 -42.26 13.47
N TRP A 30 -19.45 -41.69 14.23
CA TRP A 30 -19.14 -40.30 14.08
C TRP A 30 -18.42 -40.05 12.75
N ARG A 31 -18.99 -39.19 11.94
CA ARG A 31 -18.49 -38.82 10.60
C ARG A 31 -18.44 -37.29 10.53
N PRO A 32 -17.23 -36.68 10.52
CA PRO A 32 -17.06 -35.24 10.75
C PRO A 32 -17.91 -34.36 9.83
N ASN A 33 -17.93 -34.63 8.52
CA ASN A 33 -18.68 -33.83 7.55
C ASN A 33 -20.20 -33.96 7.70
N VAL A 34 -20.72 -35.04 8.25
CA VAL A 34 -22.15 -35.21 8.55
C VAL A 34 -22.48 -34.69 9.94
N ALA A 35 -21.60 -35.00 10.92
CA ALA A 35 -21.84 -34.65 12.33
C ALA A 35 -21.91 -33.12 12.54
N MET A 36 -21.10 -32.34 11.82
CA MET A 36 -21.12 -30.86 11.96
C MET A 36 -22.49 -30.24 11.60
N HIS A 37 -23.32 -30.90 10.77
CA HIS A 37 -24.65 -30.44 10.42
C HIS A 37 -25.76 -30.83 11.43
N GLN A 38 -25.41 -31.59 12.46
CA GLN A 38 -26.33 -32.03 13.52
C GLN A 38 -26.28 -31.16 14.78
N TYR A 39 -25.43 -30.12 14.78
CA TYR A 39 -25.39 -29.15 15.89
C TYR A 39 -26.58 -28.21 15.82
N PRO A 40 -27.35 -28.08 16.91
CA PRO A 40 -28.56 -27.26 16.92
C PRO A 40 -28.29 -25.76 16.89
N ASP A 41 -27.13 -25.35 17.42
CA ASP A 41 -26.79 -23.93 17.62
C ASP A 41 -26.06 -23.32 16.42
N PHE A 42 -25.70 -24.12 15.41
CA PHE A 42 -24.97 -23.63 14.25
C PHE A 42 -25.40 -24.33 12.96
N GLN A 43 -25.81 -23.55 11.96
CA GLN A 43 -26.25 -24.07 10.66
C GLN A 43 -25.30 -23.62 9.54
N PHE A 44 -25.07 -24.52 8.60
CA PHE A 44 -24.32 -24.25 7.37
C PHE A 44 -25.30 -24.20 6.20
N ASP A 45 -25.27 -23.11 5.43
CA ASP A 45 -26.10 -22.94 4.24
C ASP A 45 -25.51 -23.66 3.02
N ARG A 46 -24.17 -23.73 2.94
CA ARG A 46 -23.47 -24.36 1.83
C ARG A 46 -22.19 -25.04 2.29
N VAL A 47 -21.90 -26.20 1.69
CA VAL A 47 -20.67 -26.97 1.87
C VAL A 47 -19.92 -27.03 0.55
N GLU A 48 -18.67 -26.58 0.55
CA GLU A 48 -17.70 -26.77 -0.53
C GLU A 48 -16.80 -27.96 -0.17
N LEU A 49 -17.08 -29.12 -0.74
CA LEU A 49 -16.41 -30.36 -0.38
C LEU A 49 -15.27 -30.66 -1.38
N PHE A 50 -14.02 -30.63 -0.92
CA PHE A 50 -12.86 -31.03 -1.73
C PHE A 50 -12.87 -32.55 -1.93
N VAL A 51 -12.91 -32.98 -3.20
CA VAL A 51 -13.07 -34.37 -3.57
C VAL A 51 -12.08 -34.74 -4.68
N GLN A 52 -11.46 -35.93 -4.58
CA GLN A 52 -10.74 -36.56 -5.70
C GLN A 52 -11.72 -37.46 -6.45
N ASN A 53 -11.62 -37.53 -7.78
CA ASN A 53 -12.52 -38.30 -8.64
C ASN A 53 -12.69 -39.78 -8.22
N ARG A 54 -11.64 -40.41 -7.71
CA ARG A 54 -11.68 -41.77 -7.19
C ARG A 54 -12.58 -41.99 -5.97
N PHE A 55 -13.05 -40.92 -5.33
CA PHE A 55 -13.91 -40.96 -4.13
C PHE A 55 -15.29 -40.35 -4.36
N LEU A 56 -15.71 -40.16 -5.60
CA LEU A 56 -17.01 -39.55 -5.92
C LEU A 56 -18.18 -40.33 -5.33
N ASP A 57 -18.17 -41.67 -5.36
CA ASP A 57 -19.23 -42.48 -4.77
C ASP A 57 -19.39 -42.25 -3.25
N LEU A 58 -18.27 -42.04 -2.57
CA LEU A 58 -18.30 -41.66 -1.15
C LEU A 58 -18.83 -40.24 -0.96
N ALA A 59 -18.41 -39.30 -1.80
CA ALA A 59 -18.86 -37.92 -1.76
C ALA A 59 -20.38 -37.82 -1.97
N GLU A 60 -20.94 -38.52 -2.95
CA GLU A 60 -22.39 -38.54 -3.19
C GLU A 60 -23.15 -39.13 -2.00
N ARG A 61 -22.60 -40.18 -1.37
CA ARG A 61 -23.18 -40.73 -0.14
C ARG A 61 -23.18 -39.74 1.00
N ILE A 62 -22.09 -39.00 1.22
CA ILE A 62 -21.99 -37.96 2.26
C ILE A 62 -22.94 -36.84 1.96
N LYS A 63 -23.03 -36.38 0.71
CA LYS A 63 -24.02 -35.37 0.27
C LYS A 63 -25.44 -35.79 0.61
N ALA A 64 -25.83 -37.03 0.28
CA ALA A 64 -27.16 -37.53 0.60
C ALA A 64 -27.40 -37.60 2.11
N ASP A 65 -26.40 -38.00 2.90
CA ASP A 65 -26.50 -38.06 4.35
C ASP A 65 -26.55 -36.65 4.99
N ILE A 66 -25.81 -35.66 4.47
CA ILE A 66 -25.94 -34.26 4.89
C ILE A 66 -27.34 -33.73 4.58
N GLN A 67 -27.86 -33.95 3.38
CA GLN A 67 -29.17 -33.51 2.98
C GLN A 67 -30.31 -34.19 3.78
N GLN A 68 -30.05 -35.39 4.32
CA GLN A 68 -31.01 -36.06 5.22
C GLN A 68 -31.07 -35.39 6.60
N VAL A 69 -29.97 -34.88 7.14
CA VAL A 69 -29.92 -34.24 8.48
C VAL A 69 -30.10 -32.72 8.40
N ALA A 70 -29.75 -32.11 7.29
CA ALA A 70 -29.88 -30.68 7.03
C ALA A 70 -30.36 -30.43 5.59
N PRO A 71 -31.68 -30.58 5.31
CA PRO A 71 -32.22 -30.50 3.95
C PRO A 71 -32.02 -29.16 3.24
N GLN A 72 -31.79 -28.08 3.99
CA GLN A 72 -31.57 -26.74 3.48
C GLN A 72 -30.11 -26.50 3.06
N THR A 73 -29.16 -27.40 3.40
CA THR A 73 -27.76 -27.22 3.10
C THR A 73 -27.46 -27.64 1.65
N GLU A 74 -26.90 -26.70 0.89
CA GLU A 74 -26.37 -26.97 -0.45
C GLU A 74 -25.00 -27.64 -0.34
N VAL A 75 -24.74 -28.72 -1.11
CA VAL A 75 -23.46 -29.42 -1.10
C VAL A 75 -22.87 -29.41 -2.50
N ASN A 76 -21.75 -28.72 -2.66
CA ASN A 76 -20.98 -28.59 -3.89
C ASN A 76 -19.69 -29.40 -3.81
N PHE A 77 -19.33 -30.07 -4.89
CA PHE A 77 -18.07 -30.77 -4.98
C PHE A 77 -17.03 -29.88 -5.67
N ILE A 78 -15.88 -29.72 -5.02
CA ILE A 78 -14.72 -29.06 -5.57
C ILE A 78 -13.72 -30.14 -5.98
N PRO A 79 -13.56 -30.43 -7.28
CA PRO A 79 -12.57 -31.39 -7.76
C PRO A 79 -11.16 -30.91 -7.41
N LEU A 80 -10.42 -31.70 -6.63
CA LEU A 80 -9.05 -31.37 -6.23
C LEU A 80 -8.16 -32.61 -6.39
N GLU A 81 -7.64 -32.80 -7.63
CA GLU A 81 -6.78 -33.92 -7.94
C GLU A 81 -5.35 -33.69 -7.45
N MET A 82 -4.82 -34.66 -6.73
CA MET A 82 -3.47 -34.67 -6.19
C MET A 82 -2.83 -36.03 -6.45
N GLU A 83 -1.61 -36.04 -6.95
CA GLU A 83 -0.82 -37.25 -7.13
C GLU A 83 -0.38 -37.77 -5.76
N ASN A 84 0.15 -36.90 -4.92
CA ASN A 84 0.57 -37.24 -3.57
C ASN A 84 -0.05 -36.29 -2.51
N PRO A 85 -1.17 -36.68 -1.86
CA PRO A 85 -1.82 -35.86 -0.82
C PRO A 85 -0.97 -35.63 0.44
N TRP A 86 0.25 -36.17 0.52
CA TRP A 86 1.22 -35.96 1.59
C TRP A 86 2.37 -35.05 1.17
N ASP A 87 2.45 -34.64 -0.10
CA ASP A 87 3.41 -33.65 -0.55
C ASP A 87 2.89 -32.23 -0.24
N PHE A 88 3.64 -31.52 0.59
CA PHE A 88 3.25 -30.18 1.03
C PHE A 88 3.18 -29.17 -0.12
N SER A 89 4.14 -29.23 -1.04
CA SER A 89 4.21 -28.29 -2.16
C SER A 89 3.04 -28.45 -3.11
N GLU A 90 2.71 -29.69 -3.45
CA GLU A 90 1.58 -30.00 -4.32
C GLU A 90 0.25 -29.57 -3.69
N VAL A 91 0.00 -29.99 -2.44
CA VAL A 91 -1.25 -29.70 -1.73
C VAL A 91 -1.42 -28.19 -1.54
N TYR A 92 -0.35 -27.49 -1.14
CA TYR A 92 -0.40 -26.05 -0.96
C TYR A 92 -0.68 -25.32 -2.28
N THR A 93 0.01 -25.70 -3.36
CA THR A 93 -0.19 -25.09 -4.69
C THR A 93 -1.63 -25.24 -5.16
N LYS A 94 -2.18 -26.46 -5.07
CA LYS A 94 -3.57 -26.75 -5.50
C LYS A 94 -4.61 -25.98 -4.70
N LEU A 95 -4.46 -25.92 -3.39
CA LEU A 95 -5.37 -25.16 -2.52
C LEU A 95 -5.23 -23.65 -2.74
N HIS A 96 -4.03 -23.15 -2.97
CA HIS A 96 -3.76 -21.76 -3.28
C HIS A 96 -4.35 -21.37 -4.65
N GLU A 97 -4.22 -22.22 -5.67
CA GLU A 97 -4.87 -22.02 -6.97
C GLU A 97 -6.39 -21.95 -6.83
N TRP A 98 -6.99 -22.87 -6.07
CA TRP A 98 -8.42 -22.84 -5.77
C TRP A 98 -8.81 -21.54 -5.08
N ALA A 99 -8.11 -21.15 -4.01
CA ALA A 99 -8.42 -19.95 -3.25
C ALA A 99 -8.37 -18.67 -4.11
N ASN A 100 -7.46 -18.59 -5.08
CA ASN A 100 -7.35 -17.45 -5.98
C ASN A 100 -8.47 -17.38 -7.03
N HIS A 101 -9.09 -18.51 -7.38
CA HIS A 101 -10.15 -18.54 -8.41
C HIS A 101 -11.56 -18.65 -7.82
N TYR A 102 -11.69 -19.01 -6.54
CA TYR A 102 -12.98 -19.13 -5.89
C TYR A 102 -13.61 -17.74 -5.68
N PRO A 103 -14.87 -17.51 -6.09
CA PRO A 103 -15.53 -16.21 -6.04
C PRO A 103 -16.05 -15.89 -4.62
N PHE A 104 -15.18 -15.60 -3.67
CA PHE A 104 -15.57 -15.23 -2.32
C PHE A 104 -16.40 -13.94 -2.30
N ASP A 105 -17.61 -13.99 -1.72
CA ASP A 105 -18.48 -12.84 -1.47
C ASP A 105 -18.57 -12.58 0.05
N ILE A 106 -17.56 -11.93 0.61
CA ILE A 106 -17.47 -11.63 2.04
C ILE A 106 -18.55 -10.66 2.54
N GLU A 107 -19.29 -10.04 1.63
CA GLU A 107 -20.39 -9.15 1.96
C GLU A 107 -21.66 -9.92 2.33
N LYS A 108 -21.88 -11.07 1.70
CA LYS A 108 -23.10 -11.88 1.86
C LYS A 108 -22.86 -13.19 2.59
N GLU A 109 -21.62 -13.63 2.70
CA GLU A 109 -21.27 -14.95 3.19
C GLU A 109 -20.20 -14.90 4.28
N ASN A 110 -20.36 -15.71 5.31
CA ASN A 110 -19.35 -16.06 6.30
C ASN A 110 -18.66 -17.34 5.82
N TYR A 111 -17.36 -17.32 5.65
CA TYR A 111 -16.60 -18.49 5.24
C TYR A 111 -15.97 -19.18 6.44
N ILE A 112 -16.00 -20.51 6.43
CA ILE A 112 -15.52 -21.39 7.49
C ILE A 112 -14.66 -22.47 6.84
N THR A 113 -13.47 -22.73 7.36
CA THR A 113 -12.60 -23.78 6.88
C THR A 113 -12.53 -24.90 7.93
N HIS A 114 -13.07 -26.07 7.59
CA HIS A 114 -13.10 -27.24 8.45
C HIS A 114 -11.79 -28.03 8.30
N ILE A 115 -11.02 -28.17 9.38
CA ILE A 115 -9.69 -28.77 9.39
C ILE A 115 -9.60 -30.13 10.10
N THR A 116 -10.73 -30.80 10.36
CA THR A 116 -10.73 -32.13 11.01
C THR A 116 -10.45 -33.25 10.02
N THR A 117 -10.80 -33.07 8.75
CA THR A 117 -10.68 -34.07 7.69
C THR A 117 -9.54 -33.74 6.71
N GLY A 118 -9.19 -34.69 5.85
CA GLY A 118 -8.03 -34.60 4.99
C GLY A 118 -6.75 -35.16 5.64
N THR A 119 -5.64 -35.10 4.92
CA THR A 119 -4.32 -35.42 5.48
C THR A 119 -3.83 -34.32 6.43
N HIS A 120 -2.89 -34.62 7.32
CA HIS A 120 -2.28 -33.58 8.16
C HIS A 120 -1.63 -32.47 7.32
N VAL A 121 -1.10 -32.81 6.15
CA VAL A 121 -0.57 -31.82 5.20
C VAL A 121 -1.66 -30.90 4.70
N ALA A 122 -2.82 -31.44 4.30
CA ALA A 122 -3.96 -30.64 3.85
C ALA A 122 -4.48 -29.72 4.97
N GLN A 123 -4.55 -30.23 6.20
CA GLN A 123 -4.95 -29.43 7.38
C GLN A 123 -3.98 -28.27 7.62
N ILE A 124 -2.67 -28.52 7.56
CA ILE A 124 -1.64 -27.47 7.71
C ILE A 124 -1.74 -26.45 6.56
N CYS A 125 -1.91 -26.91 5.32
CA CYS A 125 -2.04 -26.01 4.17
C CYS A 125 -3.28 -25.11 4.28
N LEU A 126 -4.44 -25.67 4.64
CA LEU A 126 -5.66 -24.87 4.88
C LEU A 126 -5.45 -23.87 6.01
N PHE A 127 -4.84 -24.30 7.11
CA PHE A 127 -4.50 -23.44 8.22
C PHE A 127 -3.64 -22.24 7.78
N LEU A 128 -2.56 -22.49 7.02
CA LEU A 128 -1.66 -21.45 6.51
C LEU A 128 -2.38 -20.48 5.54
N LEU A 129 -3.26 -21.00 4.68
CA LEU A 129 -4.01 -20.17 3.74
C LEU A 129 -5.04 -19.27 4.43
N VAL A 130 -5.66 -19.75 5.50
CA VAL A 130 -6.58 -18.95 6.33
C VAL A 130 -5.82 -17.88 7.11
N GLU A 131 -4.74 -18.25 7.79
CA GLU A 131 -3.94 -17.32 8.59
C GLU A 131 -3.24 -16.25 7.74
N SER A 132 -2.82 -16.61 6.52
CA SER A 132 -2.29 -15.64 5.55
C SER A 132 -3.37 -14.83 4.85
N ARG A 133 -4.65 -15.01 5.23
CA ARG A 133 -5.82 -14.36 4.63
C ARG A 133 -5.97 -14.54 3.12
N GLN A 134 -5.47 -15.65 2.61
CA GLN A 134 -5.74 -16.06 1.22
C GLN A 134 -7.11 -16.71 1.09
N ILE A 135 -7.57 -17.38 2.16
CA ILE A 135 -8.95 -17.82 2.32
C ILE A 135 -9.55 -16.93 3.43
N PRO A 136 -10.56 -16.10 3.13
CA PRO A 136 -11.15 -15.17 4.10
C PRO A 136 -12.14 -15.90 5.01
N SER A 137 -11.66 -16.86 5.81
CA SER A 137 -12.48 -17.73 6.64
C SER A 137 -11.97 -17.81 8.09
N VAL A 138 -12.80 -18.37 8.96
CA VAL A 138 -12.42 -18.80 10.30
C VAL A 138 -12.22 -20.31 10.31
N LEU A 139 -11.30 -20.79 11.17
CA LEU A 139 -11.01 -22.21 11.27
C LEU A 139 -12.03 -22.90 12.18
N LEU A 140 -12.46 -24.09 11.77
CA LEU A 140 -13.37 -24.95 12.50
C LEU A 140 -12.75 -26.32 12.72
N GLN A 141 -12.78 -26.79 13.95
CA GLN A 141 -12.44 -28.16 14.31
C GLN A 141 -13.65 -28.88 14.90
N THR A 142 -13.84 -30.12 14.53
CA THR A 142 -14.82 -31.01 15.17
C THR A 142 -14.11 -32.18 15.83
N ALA A 143 -14.66 -32.66 16.95
CA ALA A 143 -14.13 -33.82 17.65
C ALA A 143 -15.24 -34.82 18.02
N PRO A 144 -14.93 -36.14 18.07
CA PRO A 144 -15.90 -37.18 18.41
C PRO A 144 -16.41 -37.03 19.84
N PRO A 145 -17.57 -37.64 20.18
CA PRO A 145 -18.06 -37.70 21.55
C PRO A 145 -17.02 -38.28 22.52
N LYS A 146 -16.98 -37.74 23.77
CA LYS A 146 -15.99 -38.10 24.81
C LYS A 146 -16.07 -39.56 25.28
N ASN A 147 -17.21 -40.24 25.10
CA ASN A 147 -17.33 -41.65 25.44
C ASN A 147 -16.61 -42.52 24.43
N GLN A 148 -15.71 -43.38 24.90
CA GLN A 148 -14.73 -44.21 24.15
C GLN A 148 -15.32 -45.15 23.10
N GLN A 149 -16.63 -45.27 22.97
CA GLN A 149 -17.26 -45.92 21.83
C GLN A 149 -17.54 -44.85 20.79
N LYS A 150 -16.83 -44.85 19.68
CA LYS A 150 -17.04 -43.99 18.47
C LYS A 150 -18.44 -44.12 17.86
N ASN A 151 -19.46 -44.33 18.67
CA ASN A 151 -20.85 -44.47 18.31
C ASN A 151 -21.58 -43.25 18.81
N MET A 152 -22.32 -42.60 17.93
CA MET A 152 -23.31 -41.58 18.30
C MET A 152 -24.44 -42.29 19.08
N VAL A 153 -24.37 -42.26 20.41
CA VAL A 153 -25.39 -42.81 21.30
C VAL A 153 -26.12 -41.61 21.91
N ASN A 154 -27.44 -41.61 21.81
CA ASN A 154 -28.33 -40.60 22.39
C ASN A 154 -28.17 -39.15 21.86
N GLY A 155 -27.86 -38.97 20.57
CA GLY A 155 -27.80 -37.63 19.97
C GLY A 155 -26.52 -36.82 20.30
N ASP A 156 -25.53 -37.42 20.94
CA ASP A 156 -24.22 -36.78 21.18
C ASP A 156 -23.40 -36.79 19.88
N VAL A 157 -23.28 -35.62 19.25
CA VAL A 157 -22.61 -35.39 17.97
C VAL A 157 -21.14 -35.04 18.12
N GLY A 158 -20.64 -34.96 19.36
CA GLY A 158 -19.25 -34.55 19.68
C GLY A 158 -19.11 -33.06 19.99
N SER A 159 -17.98 -32.45 19.70
CA SER A 159 -17.75 -31.01 19.88
C SER A 159 -17.43 -30.31 18.56
N LEU A 160 -17.87 -29.06 18.45
CA LEU A 160 -17.60 -28.14 17.36
C LEU A 160 -16.93 -26.90 17.97
N GLU A 161 -15.75 -26.54 17.50
CA GLU A 161 -14.92 -25.51 18.11
C GLU A 161 -14.26 -24.62 17.03
N PHE A 162 -14.46 -23.32 17.15
CA PHE A 162 -13.76 -22.37 16.30
C PHE A 162 -12.36 -22.13 16.88
N ILE A 163 -11.36 -22.20 16.03
CA ILE A 163 -9.95 -22.10 16.45
C ILE A 163 -9.46 -20.69 16.20
N ASP A 164 -8.99 -20.06 17.27
CA ASP A 164 -8.19 -18.84 17.25
C ASP A 164 -6.79 -19.19 17.78
N LEU A 165 -5.80 -19.22 16.89
CA LEU A 165 -4.42 -19.60 17.23
C LEU A 165 -3.50 -18.39 17.13
N ASP A 166 -2.86 -18.07 18.25
CA ASP A 166 -1.72 -17.17 18.27
C ASP A 166 -0.48 -17.88 17.71
N LEU A 167 -0.19 -17.62 16.44
CA LEU A 167 0.93 -18.22 15.70
C LEU A 167 2.32 -17.87 16.25
N ALA A 168 2.42 -16.85 17.08
CA ALA A 168 3.71 -16.47 17.70
C ALA A 168 4.33 -17.59 18.55
N ARG A 169 3.57 -18.64 18.84
CA ARG A 169 4.02 -19.80 19.64
C ARG A 169 4.62 -20.95 18.83
N TYR A 170 4.66 -20.85 17.49
CA TYR A 170 5.09 -21.97 16.62
C TYR A 170 6.19 -21.56 15.65
N ASP A 171 7.45 -21.67 16.06
CA ASP A 171 8.63 -21.27 15.26
C ASP A 171 8.68 -21.88 13.85
N VAL A 172 8.29 -23.13 13.68
CA VAL A 172 8.30 -23.83 12.36
C VAL A 172 7.21 -23.31 11.42
N LEU A 173 6.09 -22.84 11.96
CA LEU A 173 5.03 -22.19 11.19
C LEU A 173 5.38 -20.74 10.89
N ALA A 174 6.11 -20.08 11.79
CA ALA A 174 6.59 -18.71 11.60
C ALA A 174 7.51 -18.58 10.38
N GLU A 175 8.40 -19.54 10.11
CA GLU A 175 9.26 -19.51 8.91
C GLU A 175 8.47 -19.61 7.60
N ARG A 176 7.42 -20.43 7.57
CA ARG A 176 6.56 -20.58 6.37
C ARG A 176 5.64 -19.39 6.16
N LEU A 177 5.14 -18.80 7.24
CA LEU A 177 4.40 -17.53 7.18
C LEU A 177 5.30 -16.37 6.77
N ALA A 178 6.59 -16.41 7.16
CA ALA A 178 7.57 -15.44 6.70
C ALA A 178 7.75 -15.48 5.16
N ALA A 179 7.69 -16.66 4.54
CA ALA A 179 7.73 -16.79 3.09
C ALA A 179 6.50 -16.13 2.42
N VAL A 180 5.30 -16.37 2.93
CA VAL A 180 4.05 -15.74 2.42
C VAL A 180 4.04 -14.23 2.64
N ARG A 181 4.63 -13.74 3.75
CA ARG A 181 4.82 -12.30 4.00
C ARG A 181 5.84 -11.70 3.02
N ASN A 182 6.94 -12.40 2.76
CA ASN A 182 7.93 -11.95 1.78
C ASN A 182 7.31 -11.77 0.39
N ASP A 183 6.37 -12.62 -0.01
CA ASP A 183 5.61 -12.45 -1.26
C ASP A 183 4.77 -11.17 -1.26
N ALA A 184 4.09 -10.85 -0.16
CA ALA A 184 3.29 -9.62 -0.04
C ALA A 184 4.18 -8.36 -0.03
N VAL A 185 5.31 -8.39 0.67
CA VAL A 185 6.31 -7.31 0.66
C VAL A 185 6.89 -7.13 -0.73
N LEU A 186 7.25 -8.22 -1.42
CA LEU A 186 7.75 -8.18 -2.79
C LEU A 186 6.69 -7.63 -3.76
N TYR A 187 5.43 -7.98 -3.54
CA TYR A 187 4.31 -7.45 -4.31
C TYR A 187 4.17 -5.92 -4.15
N LEU A 188 4.24 -5.40 -2.94
CA LEU A 188 4.24 -3.95 -2.69
C LEU A 188 5.42 -3.24 -3.37
N LYS A 189 6.56 -3.91 -3.52
CA LYS A 189 7.72 -3.43 -4.26
C LYS A 189 7.61 -3.61 -5.79
N SER A 190 6.49 -4.07 -6.30
CA SER A 190 6.30 -4.40 -7.74
C SER A 190 7.27 -5.47 -8.27
N GLY A 191 7.68 -6.41 -7.42
CA GLY A 191 8.66 -7.43 -7.77
C GLY A 191 10.12 -6.93 -7.80
N ILE A 192 10.38 -5.67 -7.42
CA ILE A 192 11.74 -5.09 -7.45
C ILE A 192 12.52 -5.53 -6.22
N ALA A 193 13.69 -6.13 -6.43
CA ALA A 193 14.61 -6.51 -5.35
C ALA A 193 15.38 -5.28 -4.82
N THR A 194 14.68 -4.41 -4.10
CA THR A 194 15.23 -3.19 -3.50
C THR A 194 16.28 -3.51 -2.44
N LYS A 195 17.38 -2.73 -2.43
CA LYS A 195 18.56 -2.93 -1.57
C LYS A 195 18.55 -2.03 -0.34
N ASN A 196 17.85 -0.89 -0.38
CA ASN A 196 17.83 0.09 0.72
C ASN A 196 17.14 -0.50 1.98
N PRO A 197 17.85 -0.62 3.13
CA PRO A 197 17.32 -1.26 4.33
C PRO A 197 16.19 -0.48 4.99
N ASN A 198 16.24 0.86 4.95
CA ASN A 198 15.21 1.71 5.55
C ASN A 198 13.92 1.64 4.74
N PHE A 199 14.02 1.67 3.41
CA PHE A 199 12.88 1.48 2.52
C PHE A 199 12.26 0.09 2.70
N ASN A 200 13.08 -0.96 2.78
CA ASN A 200 12.62 -2.33 2.99
C ASN A 200 11.88 -2.50 4.33
N ARG A 201 12.38 -1.89 5.40
CA ARG A 201 11.71 -1.89 6.72
C ARG A 201 10.37 -1.15 6.66
N MET A 202 10.34 0.01 6.02
CA MET A 202 9.12 0.79 5.83
C MET A 202 8.05 0.00 5.05
N ILE A 203 8.43 -0.70 3.97
CA ILE A 203 7.49 -1.52 3.19
C ILE A 203 6.99 -2.72 4.00
N ALA A 204 7.84 -3.35 4.81
CA ALA A 204 7.43 -4.45 5.68
C ALA A 204 6.43 -3.99 6.76
N GLU A 205 6.63 -2.80 7.34
CA GLU A 205 5.65 -2.20 8.27
C GLU A 205 4.35 -1.83 7.56
N LEU A 206 4.44 -1.20 6.38
CA LEU A 206 3.29 -0.84 5.57
C LEU A 206 2.45 -2.06 5.16
N GLU A 207 3.09 -3.20 4.88
CA GLU A 207 2.38 -4.46 4.61
C GLU A 207 1.51 -4.88 5.80
N GLN A 208 2.05 -4.85 7.02
CA GLN A 208 1.30 -5.16 8.23
C GLN A 208 0.11 -4.20 8.40
N VAL A 209 0.35 -2.90 8.23
CA VAL A 209 -0.71 -1.88 8.31
C VAL A 209 -1.75 -2.09 7.22
N ALA A 210 -1.34 -2.36 5.99
CA ALA A 210 -2.25 -2.62 4.90
C ALA A 210 -3.18 -3.82 5.16
N LEU A 211 -2.67 -4.88 5.79
CA LEU A 211 -3.46 -6.09 6.07
C LEU A 211 -4.36 -5.97 7.30
N HIS A 212 -3.95 -5.22 8.33
CA HIS A 212 -4.62 -5.28 9.63
C HIS A 212 -5.30 -3.97 10.06
N SER A 213 -4.97 -2.82 9.44
CA SER A 213 -5.56 -1.54 9.82
C SER A 213 -6.64 -1.05 8.84
N PRO A 214 -7.80 -0.61 9.33
CA PRO A 214 -8.81 0.11 8.55
C PRO A 214 -8.56 1.63 8.52
N SER A 215 -7.55 2.13 9.24
CA SER A 215 -7.29 3.56 9.40
C SER A 215 -6.62 4.17 8.16
N PRO A 216 -6.79 5.47 7.94
CA PRO A 216 -6.13 6.17 6.83
C PRO A 216 -4.62 6.00 6.80
N ILE A 217 -4.05 6.01 5.59
CA ILE A 217 -2.61 5.96 5.35
C ILE A 217 -2.18 7.26 4.65
N LEU A 218 -1.18 7.94 5.19
CA LEU A 218 -0.57 9.13 4.61
C LEU A 218 0.78 8.77 3.96
N LEU A 219 0.88 8.99 2.65
CA LEU A 219 2.11 8.80 1.88
C LEU A 219 2.68 10.17 1.53
N SER A 220 3.79 10.54 2.14
CA SER A 220 4.52 11.78 1.79
C SER A 220 5.78 11.46 0.98
N GLY A 221 6.27 12.43 0.23
CA GLY A 221 7.49 12.32 -0.54
C GLY A 221 7.47 13.13 -1.82
N ALA A 222 8.63 13.33 -2.42
CA ALA A 222 8.78 14.13 -3.63
C ALA A 222 7.92 13.63 -4.80
N THR A 223 7.67 14.50 -5.76
CA THR A 223 6.98 14.13 -7.01
C THR A 223 7.76 13.02 -7.72
N GLY A 224 7.05 11.99 -8.22
CA GLY A 224 7.67 10.84 -8.87
C GLY A 224 8.33 9.82 -7.93
N ALA A 225 8.24 9.96 -6.59
CA ALA A 225 8.79 9.00 -5.62
C ALA A 225 8.04 7.66 -5.55
N GLY A 226 6.88 7.54 -6.23
CA GLY A 226 6.11 6.29 -6.33
C GLY A 226 4.87 6.21 -5.43
N LYS A 227 4.37 7.32 -4.87
CA LYS A 227 3.19 7.37 -3.99
C LYS A 227 1.95 6.70 -4.60
N SER A 228 1.57 7.10 -5.80
CA SER A 228 0.36 6.58 -6.49
C SER A 228 0.49 5.10 -6.85
N MET A 229 1.71 4.66 -7.25
CA MET A 229 1.97 3.24 -7.50
C MET A 229 1.83 2.42 -6.21
N LEU A 230 2.38 2.89 -5.11
CA LEU A 230 2.30 2.21 -3.82
C LEU A 230 0.87 2.14 -3.31
N ALA A 231 0.09 3.22 -3.45
CA ALA A 231 -1.34 3.24 -3.10
C ALA A 231 -2.12 2.18 -3.90
N LYS A 232 -1.86 2.08 -5.20
CA LYS A 232 -2.47 1.05 -6.06
C LYS A 232 -2.07 -0.37 -5.63
N ARG A 233 -0.80 -0.59 -5.26
CA ARG A 233 -0.32 -1.90 -4.77
C ARG A 233 -0.95 -2.28 -3.42
N ILE A 234 -1.16 -1.31 -2.53
CA ILE A 234 -1.91 -1.52 -1.28
C ILE A 234 -3.35 -1.99 -1.58
N TYR A 235 -4.03 -1.32 -2.51
CA TYR A 235 -5.36 -1.73 -2.94
C TYR A 235 -5.37 -3.15 -3.50
N GLU A 236 -4.47 -3.46 -4.44
CA GLU A 236 -4.38 -4.76 -5.08
C GLU A 236 -4.06 -5.87 -4.05
N LEU A 237 -3.18 -5.59 -3.08
CA LEU A 237 -2.87 -6.49 -1.97
C LEU A 237 -4.11 -6.76 -1.10
N LYS A 238 -4.83 -5.70 -0.68
CA LYS A 238 -6.07 -5.86 0.11
C LYS A 238 -7.13 -6.63 -0.68
N LYS A 239 -7.24 -6.39 -1.98
CA LYS A 239 -8.20 -7.07 -2.84
C LYS A 239 -7.85 -8.54 -3.04
N SER A 240 -6.57 -8.88 -3.26
CA SER A 240 -6.11 -10.27 -3.37
C SER A 240 -6.26 -11.05 -2.07
N ARG A 241 -6.32 -10.37 -0.93
CA ARG A 241 -6.58 -10.94 0.40
C ARG A 241 -8.06 -10.87 0.80
N HIS A 242 -8.95 -10.52 -0.12
CA HIS A 242 -10.40 -10.41 0.11
C HIS A 242 -10.79 -9.50 1.29
N LEU A 243 -9.95 -8.49 1.59
CA LEU A 243 -10.21 -7.52 2.67
C LEU A 243 -11.11 -6.36 2.22
N ILE A 244 -11.26 -6.17 0.92
CA ILE A 244 -12.08 -5.15 0.29
C ILE A 244 -12.75 -5.71 -0.97
N SER A 245 -13.97 -5.25 -1.27
CA SER A 245 -14.73 -5.65 -2.46
C SER A 245 -14.88 -4.52 -3.48
N GLY A 246 -14.79 -3.26 -3.02
CA GLY A 246 -14.99 -2.06 -3.82
C GLY A 246 -13.84 -1.73 -4.77
N ARG A 247 -13.93 -0.55 -5.41
CA ARG A 247 -13.01 -0.10 -6.44
C ARG A 247 -11.86 0.73 -5.87
N PHE A 248 -10.79 0.83 -6.64
CA PHE A 248 -9.75 1.84 -6.46
C PHE A 248 -10.16 3.11 -7.19
N ILE A 249 -10.31 4.20 -6.45
CA ILE A 249 -10.60 5.52 -7.00
C ILE A 249 -9.37 6.40 -6.79
N ASP A 250 -8.74 6.80 -7.87
CA ASP A 250 -7.53 7.63 -7.90
C ASP A 250 -7.91 9.05 -8.30
N VAL A 251 -7.61 10.01 -7.44
CA VAL A 251 -7.98 11.41 -7.63
C VAL A 251 -6.78 12.30 -7.34
N ASN A 252 -6.38 13.09 -8.33
CA ASN A 252 -5.40 14.14 -8.11
C ASN A 252 -6.11 15.44 -7.67
N CYS A 253 -5.88 15.86 -6.43
CA CYS A 253 -6.51 17.04 -5.85
C CYS A 253 -6.02 18.36 -6.49
N ALA A 254 -4.86 18.39 -7.12
CA ALA A 254 -4.34 19.59 -7.77
C ALA A 254 -5.18 20.06 -8.98
N VAL A 255 -5.95 19.15 -9.59
CA VAL A 255 -6.86 19.52 -10.69
C VAL A 255 -8.25 19.93 -10.20
N LEU A 256 -8.53 19.78 -8.91
CA LEU A 256 -9.80 20.14 -8.31
C LEU A 256 -9.78 21.61 -7.89
N ARG A 257 -10.63 22.43 -8.48
CA ARG A 257 -10.71 23.85 -8.16
C ARG A 257 -12.16 24.33 -8.05
N GLY A 258 -12.41 25.21 -7.07
CA GLY A 258 -13.71 25.84 -6.87
C GLY A 258 -14.85 24.87 -6.60
N ASP A 259 -16.09 25.28 -6.91
CA ASP A 259 -17.32 24.49 -6.67
C ASP A 259 -17.33 23.11 -7.32
N GLY A 260 -16.52 22.93 -8.38
CA GLY A 260 -16.35 21.63 -9.04
C GLY A 260 -15.65 20.59 -8.19
N ALA A 261 -14.77 20.97 -7.25
CA ALA A 261 -14.03 20.06 -6.38
C ALA A 261 -14.96 19.31 -5.43
N ALA A 262 -15.78 20.06 -4.69
CA ALA A 262 -16.74 19.49 -3.77
C ALA A 262 -17.77 18.59 -4.50
N SER A 263 -18.26 19.02 -5.68
CA SER A 263 -19.15 18.24 -6.52
C SER A 263 -18.51 16.92 -7.02
N ALA A 264 -17.23 16.94 -7.36
CA ALA A 264 -16.51 15.75 -7.82
C ALA A 264 -16.30 14.74 -6.69
N LEU A 265 -15.90 15.22 -5.49
CA LEU A 265 -15.65 14.38 -4.32
C LEU A 265 -16.95 13.82 -3.74
N PHE A 266 -17.90 14.68 -3.41
CA PHE A 266 -19.09 14.34 -2.61
C PHE A 266 -20.34 14.09 -3.45
N GLY A 267 -20.32 14.46 -4.74
CA GLY A 267 -21.48 14.42 -5.62
C GLY A 267 -22.44 15.61 -5.42
N HIS A 268 -23.50 15.65 -6.22
CA HIS A 268 -24.52 16.68 -6.10
C HIS A 268 -25.89 16.18 -6.55
N LYS A 269 -26.96 16.81 -6.05
CA LYS A 269 -28.32 16.66 -6.57
C LYS A 269 -28.51 17.53 -7.81
N LYS A 270 -29.44 17.11 -8.65
CA LYS A 270 -29.91 17.94 -9.79
C LYS A 270 -30.38 19.29 -9.27
N GLY A 271 -29.88 20.38 -9.87
CA GLY A 271 -30.20 21.76 -9.52
C GLY A 271 -29.45 22.31 -8.29
N ALA A 272 -28.44 21.63 -7.79
CA ALA A 272 -27.67 22.05 -6.61
C ALA A 272 -26.87 23.38 -6.82
N PHE A 273 -26.50 23.66 -8.06
CA PHE A 273 -25.81 24.91 -8.47
C PHE A 273 -26.07 25.16 -9.96
N THR A 274 -25.69 26.35 -10.44
CA THR A 274 -25.84 26.74 -11.86
C THR A 274 -25.00 25.82 -12.73
N GLY A 275 -25.67 24.99 -13.56
CA GLY A 275 -25.04 23.97 -14.42
C GLY A 275 -25.18 22.53 -13.91
N ALA A 276 -25.77 22.28 -12.75
CA ALA A 276 -26.08 20.95 -12.23
C ALA A 276 -27.35 20.36 -12.92
N ALA A 277 -27.21 20.03 -14.21
CA ALA A 277 -28.33 19.54 -15.02
C ALA A 277 -28.84 18.16 -14.59
N ASP A 278 -27.93 17.30 -14.11
CA ASP A 278 -28.22 15.94 -13.66
C ASP A 278 -27.60 15.66 -12.28
N LYS A 279 -28.07 14.60 -11.61
CA LYS A 279 -27.47 14.09 -10.39
C LYS A 279 -26.10 13.47 -10.72
N ARG A 280 -25.10 13.70 -9.85
CA ARG A 280 -23.79 13.05 -9.92
C ARG A 280 -23.50 12.34 -8.60
N ASP A 281 -23.15 11.06 -8.67
CA ASP A 281 -22.55 10.37 -7.53
C ASP A 281 -21.07 10.78 -7.44
N GLY A 282 -20.62 11.16 -6.23
CA GLY A 282 -19.25 11.60 -6.01
C GLY A 282 -18.26 10.44 -5.94
N TRP A 283 -16.97 10.76 -5.97
CA TRP A 283 -15.90 9.75 -5.87
C TRP A 283 -15.90 9.01 -4.53
N LEU A 284 -16.27 9.68 -3.42
CA LEU A 284 -16.40 9.03 -2.11
C LEU A 284 -17.41 7.88 -2.17
N LYS A 285 -18.56 8.10 -2.84
CA LYS A 285 -19.56 7.05 -3.04
C LYS A 285 -19.04 5.93 -3.94
N SER A 286 -18.32 6.30 -4.99
CA SER A 286 -17.74 5.33 -5.94
C SER A 286 -16.64 4.47 -5.32
N ALA A 287 -16.00 4.94 -4.24
CA ALA A 287 -14.97 4.22 -3.48
C ALA A 287 -15.53 3.31 -2.40
N ASP A 288 -16.87 3.22 -2.25
CA ASP A 288 -17.49 2.42 -1.21
C ASP A 288 -16.93 0.99 -1.16
N LYS A 289 -16.58 0.52 0.06
CA LYS A 289 -15.95 -0.78 0.33
C LYS A 289 -14.64 -1.03 -0.42
N GLY A 290 -14.04 0.03 -0.93
CA GLY A 290 -12.78 0.01 -1.67
C GLY A 290 -11.74 0.97 -1.09
N VAL A 291 -10.95 1.56 -1.97
CA VAL A 291 -9.90 2.54 -1.61
C VAL A 291 -10.14 3.84 -2.36
N LEU A 292 -10.11 4.94 -1.62
CA LEU A 292 -10.01 6.29 -2.16
C LEU A 292 -8.56 6.77 -1.99
N PHE A 293 -7.86 6.95 -3.09
CA PHE A 293 -6.54 7.58 -3.10
C PHE A 293 -6.68 9.04 -3.51
N LEU A 294 -6.32 9.95 -2.61
CA LEU A 294 -6.28 11.39 -2.86
C LEU A 294 -4.82 11.83 -2.99
N ASP A 295 -4.34 11.97 -4.22
CA ASP A 295 -3.00 12.49 -4.47
C ASP A 295 -2.99 14.01 -4.34
N GLU A 296 -1.90 14.56 -3.81
CA GLU A 296 -1.70 15.98 -3.48
C GLU A 296 -2.84 16.54 -2.60
N ILE A 297 -3.17 15.84 -1.52
CA ILE A 297 -4.27 16.19 -0.59
C ILE A 297 -4.12 17.63 -0.02
N GLY A 298 -2.90 18.15 0.07
CA GLY A 298 -2.63 19.53 0.51
C GLY A 298 -3.14 20.61 -0.44
N GLU A 299 -3.64 20.25 -1.64
CA GLU A 299 -4.25 21.17 -2.58
C GLU A 299 -5.76 21.36 -2.39
N LEU A 300 -6.40 20.56 -1.52
CA LEU A 300 -7.83 20.70 -1.22
C LEU A 300 -8.11 22.01 -0.49
N GLY A 301 -9.23 22.65 -0.82
CA GLY A 301 -9.74 23.81 -0.09
C GLY A 301 -10.19 23.45 1.33
N LEU A 302 -10.23 24.45 2.23
CA LEU A 302 -10.58 24.24 3.64
C LEU A 302 -11.99 23.67 3.83
N ASP A 303 -12.93 24.02 2.94
CA ASP A 303 -14.31 23.52 2.98
C ASP A 303 -14.36 22.04 2.60
N GLU A 304 -13.66 21.63 1.53
CA GLU A 304 -13.55 20.21 1.14
C GLU A 304 -12.83 19.39 2.21
N GLN A 305 -11.82 19.96 2.87
CA GLN A 305 -11.14 19.32 4.00
C GLN A 305 -12.09 19.06 5.16
N ALA A 306 -12.98 20.02 5.51
CA ALA A 306 -13.98 19.84 6.56
C ALA A 306 -14.99 18.74 6.22
N MET A 307 -15.47 18.71 4.98
CA MET A 307 -16.40 17.68 4.51
C MET A 307 -15.72 16.29 4.47
N LEU A 308 -14.45 16.23 4.06
CA LEU A 308 -13.67 14.98 4.02
C LEU A 308 -13.44 14.43 5.42
N LEU A 309 -13.15 15.28 6.42
CA LEU A 309 -13.00 14.88 7.81
C LEU A 309 -14.24 14.12 8.29
N LYS A 310 -15.43 14.70 8.10
CA LYS A 310 -16.69 14.04 8.46
C LYS A 310 -16.86 12.69 7.76
N ALA A 311 -16.59 12.62 6.45
CA ALA A 311 -16.70 11.38 5.68
C ALA A 311 -15.72 10.30 6.15
N VAL A 312 -14.52 10.66 6.61
CA VAL A 312 -13.51 9.71 7.12
C VAL A 312 -13.88 9.21 8.52
N GLU A 313 -14.44 10.07 9.38
CA GLU A 313 -14.78 9.73 10.76
C GLU A 313 -16.09 8.95 10.87
N GLU A 314 -17.14 9.47 10.24
CA GLU A 314 -18.51 8.95 10.40
C GLU A 314 -18.88 7.95 9.29
N LYS A 315 -18.05 7.82 8.24
CA LYS A 315 -18.37 7.04 7.03
C LYS A 315 -19.65 7.53 6.34
N LYS A 316 -19.98 8.82 6.53
CA LYS A 316 -21.18 9.47 6.04
C LYS A 316 -20.90 10.89 5.60
N PHE A 317 -21.59 11.34 4.55
CA PHE A 317 -21.46 12.70 4.02
C PHE A 317 -22.74 13.12 3.29
N TYR A 318 -22.86 14.43 3.01
CA TYR A 318 -23.97 14.99 2.24
C TYR A 318 -23.49 15.39 0.85
N PRO A 319 -24.16 14.92 -0.23
CA PRO A 319 -23.97 15.50 -1.55
C PRO A 319 -24.39 16.98 -1.57
N ILE A 320 -23.77 17.78 -2.43
CA ILE A 320 -24.09 19.21 -2.54
C ILE A 320 -25.57 19.39 -2.88
N GLY A 321 -26.25 20.26 -2.16
CA GLY A 321 -27.69 20.52 -2.30
C GLY A 321 -28.59 19.36 -1.86
N SER A 322 -28.07 18.46 -1.02
CA SER A 322 -28.84 17.34 -0.48
C SER A 322 -28.90 17.37 1.05
N ASP A 323 -30.11 17.23 1.59
CA ASP A 323 -30.35 16.99 3.03
C ASP A 323 -30.31 15.50 3.39
N SER A 324 -30.13 14.63 2.38
CA SER A 324 -30.07 13.19 2.58
C SER A 324 -28.60 12.75 2.70
N GLU A 325 -28.28 12.10 3.81
CA GLU A 325 -26.96 11.54 4.08
C GLU A 325 -26.69 10.30 3.22
N ILE A 326 -25.46 10.17 2.75
CA ILE A 326 -24.96 8.97 2.05
C ILE A 326 -23.90 8.31 2.90
N SER A 327 -24.00 7.00 3.09
CA SER A 327 -22.95 6.20 3.71
C SER A 327 -21.98 5.65 2.66
N SER A 328 -20.69 5.67 2.97
CA SER A 328 -19.62 5.04 2.17
C SER A 328 -18.46 4.64 3.08
N ASP A 329 -18.19 3.35 3.13
CA ASP A 329 -17.06 2.80 3.89
C ASP A 329 -15.87 2.54 2.97
N PHE A 330 -14.94 3.47 2.91
CA PHE A 330 -13.72 3.39 2.12
C PHE A 330 -12.48 3.50 3.00
N LEU A 331 -11.38 2.89 2.57
CA LEU A 331 -10.06 3.18 3.10
C LEU A 331 -9.52 4.43 2.40
N LEU A 332 -9.16 5.46 3.16
CA LEU A 332 -8.46 6.63 2.64
C LEU A 332 -6.95 6.37 2.58
N ILE A 333 -6.35 6.56 1.42
CA ILE A 333 -4.91 6.74 1.25
C ILE A 333 -4.69 8.17 0.74
N ALA A 334 -3.91 8.96 1.46
CA ALA A 334 -3.61 10.34 1.09
C ALA A 334 -2.16 10.45 0.61
N GLY A 335 -1.93 11.09 -0.54
CA GLY A 335 -0.62 11.41 -1.09
C GLY A 335 -0.32 12.91 -0.98
N THR A 336 0.94 13.28 -0.69
CA THR A 336 1.38 14.68 -0.72
C THR A 336 2.88 14.82 -0.95
N ASN A 337 3.28 15.88 -1.63
CA ASN A 337 4.68 16.32 -1.71
C ASN A 337 4.98 17.49 -0.76
N ARG A 338 3.95 18.07 -0.10
CA ARG A 338 4.06 19.20 0.83
C ARG A 338 4.28 18.74 2.27
N ASP A 339 4.92 19.58 3.07
CA ASP A 339 4.91 19.44 4.53
C ASP A 339 3.56 19.89 5.10
N LEU A 340 2.65 18.95 5.33
CA LEU A 340 1.32 19.25 5.87
C LEU A 340 1.37 19.93 7.25
N ARG A 341 2.43 19.71 8.05
CA ARG A 341 2.59 20.43 9.32
C ARG A 341 2.88 21.92 9.10
N ALA A 342 3.66 22.25 8.07
CA ALA A 342 3.87 23.62 7.66
C ALA A 342 2.58 24.24 7.10
N GLU A 343 1.80 23.48 6.33
CA GLU A 343 0.50 23.92 5.79
C GLU A 343 -0.52 24.17 6.91
N VAL A 344 -0.56 23.35 7.96
CA VAL A 344 -1.38 23.58 9.17
C VAL A 344 -0.99 24.87 9.86
N ARG A 345 0.31 25.09 10.11
CA ARG A 345 0.80 26.35 10.72
C ARG A 345 0.48 27.59 9.89
N ALA A 346 0.43 27.44 8.59
CA ALA A 346 0.08 28.52 7.66
C ALA A 346 -1.44 28.71 7.47
N GLY A 347 -2.28 27.89 8.13
CA GLY A 347 -3.74 27.95 8.03
C GLY A 347 -4.31 27.47 6.69
N ARG A 348 -3.52 26.76 5.87
CA ARG A 348 -3.96 26.22 4.57
C ARG A 348 -4.41 24.76 4.67
N PHE A 349 -4.11 24.08 5.77
CA PHE A 349 -4.58 22.73 6.06
C PHE A 349 -5.17 22.68 7.46
N ARG A 350 -6.29 21.96 7.64
CA ARG A 350 -6.97 21.85 8.94
C ARG A 350 -6.21 20.89 9.85
N GLU A 351 -6.03 21.30 11.09
CA GLU A 351 -5.35 20.52 12.12
C GLU A 351 -6.11 19.22 12.45
N ASP A 352 -7.44 19.29 12.52
CA ASP A 352 -8.30 18.14 12.83
C ASP A 352 -8.21 17.04 11.74
N LEU A 353 -8.27 17.43 10.46
CA LEU A 353 -8.07 16.48 9.36
C LEU A 353 -6.66 15.90 9.37
N PHE A 354 -5.63 16.74 9.61
CA PHE A 354 -4.25 16.27 9.70
C PHE A 354 -4.10 15.21 10.80
N ALA A 355 -4.63 15.46 12.01
CA ALA A 355 -4.60 14.50 13.12
C ALA A 355 -5.26 13.16 12.74
N ARG A 356 -6.35 13.21 11.95
CA ARG A 356 -7.09 12.00 11.55
C ARG A 356 -6.36 11.15 10.51
N ILE A 357 -5.64 11.77 9.56
CA ILE A 357 -4.96 11.07 8.48
C ILE A 357 -3.50 10.72 8.79
N ASN A 358 -2.90 11.34 9.81
CA ASN A 358 -1.46 11.19 10.13
C ASN A 358 -1.16 10.02 11.07
N LEU A 359 -2.11 9.10 11.30
CA LEU A 359 -1.90 7.93 12.17
C LEU A 359 -0.83 7.01 11.58
N TRP A 360 -0.96 6.65 10.31
CA TRP A 360 0.00 5.84 9.57
C TRP A 360 0.67 6.70 8.49
N HIS A 361 1.78 7.32 8.84
CA HIS A 361 2.52 8.21 7.96
C HIS A 361 3.80 7.56 7.47
N TYR A 362 3.93 7.43 6.15
CA TYR A 362 5.11 6.88 5.48
C TYR A 362 5.72 7.92 4.55
N HIS A 363 6.98 8.23 4.81
CA HIS A 363 7.75 9.12 3.94
C HIS A 363 8.55 8.31 2.91
N LEU A 364 8.20 8.45 1.64
CA LEU A 364 8.90 7.78 0.55
C LEU A 364 10.18 8.55 0.22
N PRO A 365 11.36 7.94 0.41
CA PRO A 365 12.61 8.59 0.07
C PRO A 365 12.72 8.81 -1.43
N SER A 366 13.37 9.92 -1.83
CA SER A 366 13.67 10.21 -3.22
C SER A 366 14.65 9.17 -3.81
N LEU A 367 14.72 9.08 -5.13
CA LEU A 367 15.65 8.18 -5.80
C LEU A 367 17.11 8.54 -5.47
N ALA A 368 17.42 9.83 -5.33
CA ALA A 368 18.74 10.31 -4.91
C ALA A 368 19.13 9.88 -3.49
N GLN A 369 18.15 9.64 -2.59
CA GLN A 369 18.37 9.18 -1.21
C GLN A 369 18.52 7.64 -1.11
N ARG A 370 18.18 6.90 -2.16
CA ARG A 370 18.30 5.42 -2.21
C ARG A 370 18.96 4.98 -3.53
N ARG A 371 20.15 5.50 -3.78
CA ARG A 371 20.89 5.24 -5.02
C ARG A 371 21.16 3.76 -5.27
N GLU A 372 21.32 2.95 -4.23
CA GLU A 372 21.46 1.49 -4.29
C GLU A 372 20.29 0.76 -4.97
N ASP A 373 19.11 1.40 -4.99
CA ASP A 373 17.90 0.85 -5.63
C ASP A 373 17.81 1.23 -7.13
N ILE A 374 18.70 2.07 -7.65
CA ILE A 374 18.68 2.51 -9.05
C ILE A 374 18.85 1.31 -9.98
N GLU A 375 19.87 0.49 -9.76
CA GLU A 375 20.15 -0.66 -10.65
C GLU A 375 18.98 -1.64 -10.76
N PRO A 376 18.38 -2.17 -9.66
CA PRO A 376 17.22 -3.04 -9.77
C PRO A 376 16.00 -2.35 -10.42
N ASN A 377 15.84 -1.04 -10.26
CA ASN A 377 14.77 -0.30 -10.93
C ASN A 377 15.04 -0.11 -12.44
N ILE A 378 16.28 0.06 -12.86
CA ILE A 378 16.66 0.06 -14.29
C ILE A 378 16.29 -1.28 -14.93
N GLU A 379 16.65 -2.40 -14.30
CA GLU A 379 16.35 -3.73 -14.81
C GLU A 379 14.84 -3.98 -14.92
N HIS A 380 14.09 -3.59 -13.89
CA HIS A 380 12.64 -3.68 -13.90
C HIS A 380 12.01 -2.83 -15.01
N GLN A 381 12.40 -1.57 -15.12
CA GLN A 381 11.87 -0.66 -16.14
C GLN A 381 12.23 -1.11 -17.56
N LEU A 382 13.45 -1.64 -17.75
CA LEU A 382 13.88 -2.18 -19.03
C LEU A 382 13.04 -3.40 -19.45
N ALA A 383 12.68 -4.27 -18.49
CA ALA A 383 11.79 -5.40 -18.75
C ALA A 383 10.39 -4.93 -19.15
N LEU A 384 9.81 -3.94 -18.45
CA LEU A 384 8.50 -3.38 -18.79
C LEU A 384 8.47 -2.77 -20.19
N VAL A 385 9.46 -1.90 -20.50
CA VAL A 385 9.54 -1.26 -21.82
C VAL A 385 9.79 -2.29 -22.93
N SER A 386 10.57 -3.32 -22.67
CA SER A 386 10.80 -4.41 -23.62
C SER A 386 9.50 -5.15 -23.96
N GLN A 387 8.65 -5.37 -22.95
CA GLN A 387 7.33 -5.99 -23.13
C GLN A 387 6.40 -5.07 -23.94
N GLU A 388 6.36 -3.77 -23.62
CA GLU A 388 5.54 -2.78 -24.34
C GLU A 388 5.95 -2.63 -25.81
N LEU A 389 7.26 -2.61 -26.09
CA LEU A 389 7.79 -2.50 -27.45
C LEU A 389 7.72 -3.83 -28.24
N GLY A 390 7.36 -4.94 -27.60
CA GLY A 390 7.33 -6.26 -28.22
C GLY A 390 8.72 -6.76 -28.68
N ARG A 391 9.79 -6.18 -28.15
CA ARG A 391 11.18 -6.55 -28.48
C ARG A 391 12.08 -6.47 -27.24
N THR A 392 12.99 -7.41 -27.11
CA THR A 392 13.98 -7.41 -26.02
C THR A 392 14.99 -6.28 -26.25
N THR A 393 15.12 -5.41 -25.25
CA THR A 393 16.11 -4.34 -25.24
C THR A 393 17.14 -4.62 -24.13
N ARG A 394 18.44 -4.44 -24.42
CA ARG A 394 19.52 -4.70 -23.48
C ARG A 394 20.64 -3.66 -23.63
N PHE A 395 21.25 -3.31 -22.53
CA PHE A 395 22.50 -2.54 -22.53
C PHE A 395 23.67 -3.41 -23.02
N ASN A 396 24.60 -2.82 -23.78
CA ASN A 396 25.95 -3.35 -23.89
C ASN A 396 26.66 -3.20 -22.53
N ALA A 397 27.65 -4.04 -22.23
CA ALA A 397 28.33 -4.04 -20.92
C ALA A 397 28.96 -2.67 -20.58
N GLU A 398 29.61 -2.04 -21.53
CA GLU A 398 30.21 -0.70 -21.39
C GLU A 398 29.12 0.38 -21.18
N ALA A 399 28.04 0.34 -21.96
CA ALA A 399 26.93 1.26 -21.85
C ALA A 399 26.23 1.14 -20.47
N LYS A 400 26.05 -0.09 -19.96
CA LYS A 400 25.50 -0.32 -18.60
C LYS A 400 26.42 0.30 -17.55
N ALA A 401 27.72 0.04 -17.66
CA ALA A 401 28.70 0.56 -16.70
C ALA A 401 28.72 2.11 -16.69
N GLU A 402 28.72 2.75 -17.86
CA GLU A 402 28.69 4.22 -17.98
C GLU A 402 27.40 4.82 -17.46
N TYR A 403 26.24 4.24 -17.79
CA TYR A 403 24.94 4.70 -17.29
C TYR A 403 24.83 4.56 -15.77
N LEU A 404 25.25 3.42 -15.20
CA LEU A 404 25.25 3.21 -13.75
C LEU A 404 26.22 4.16 -13.04
N LYS A 405 27.43 4.37 -13.59
CA LYS A 405 28.40 5.31 -13.03
C LYS A 405 27.79 6.72 -12.91
N PHE A 406 27.12 7.21 -13.96
CA PHE A 406 26.42 8.48 -13.92
C PHE A 406 25.25 8.45 -12.93
N SER A 407 24.37 7.47 -13.04
CA SER A 407 23.14 7.36 -12.26
C SER A 407 23.35 7.32 -10.75
N LEU A 408 24.50 6.75 -10.33
CA LEU A 408 24.91 6.65 -8.92
C LEU A 408 25.72 7.87 -8.44
N SER A 409 26.15 8.75 -9.35
CA SER A 409 26.94 9.92 -9.02
C SER A 409 26.08 11.06 -8.44
N GLU A 410 26.72 12.00 -7.76
CA GLU A 410 26.07 13.22 -7.26
C GLU A 410 25.57 14.14 -8.39
N GLN A 411 26.10 13.99 -9.59
CA GLN A 411 25.65 14.73 -10.77
C GLN A 411 24.26 14.33 -11.25
N ALA A 412 23.79 13.12 -10.88
CA ALA A 412 22.46 12.67 -11.20
C ALA A 412 21.48 13.13 -10.11
N LEU A 413 20.80 14.25 -10.33
CA LEU A 413 19.91 14.90 -9.34
C LEU A 413 18.59 14.14 -9.17
N TRP A 414 18.10 13.48 -10.20
CA TRP A 414 16.83 12.74 -10.21
C TRP A 414 15.64 13.54 -9.68
N LEU A 415 15.47 14.78 -10.15
CA LEU A 415 14.44 15.71 -9.67
C LEU A 415 13.03 15.15 -9.81
N GLY A 416 12.74 14.50 -10.94
CA GLY A 416 11.50 13.78 -11.18
C GLY A 416 11.50 12.33 -10.64
N ASN A 417 12.56 11.92 -9.91
CA ASN A 417 12.69 10.60 -9.28
C ASN A 417 12.49 9.44 -10.28
N PHE A 418 11.59 8.49 -9.97
CA PHE A 418 11.31 7.35 -10.87
C PHE A 418 10.67 7.75 -12.19
N ARG A 419 10.05 8.94 -12.29
CA ARG A 419 9.54 9.46 -13.56
C ARG A 419 10.68 9.78 -14.52
N ASP A 420 11.76 10.40 -14.03
CA ASP A 420 12.96 10.67 -14.83
C ASP A 420 13.63 9.38 -15.25
N LEU A 421 13.81 8.44 -14.32
CA LEU A 421 14.42 7.13 -14.60
C LEU A 421 13.62 6.36 -15.65
N ALA A 422 12.31 6.25 -15.48
CA ALA A 422 11.42 5.56 -16.43
C ALA A 422 11.48 6.22 -17.82
N SER A 423 11.40 7.55 -17.88
CA SER A 423 11.49 8.30 -19.14
C SER A 423 12.85 8.10 -19.84
N SER A 424 13.94 8.08 -19.07
CA SER A 424 15.30 7.84 -19.58
C SER A 424 15.42 6.43 -20.18
N ILE A 425 14.98 5.40 -19.45
CA ILE A 425 15.01 4.00 -19.95
C ILE A 425 14.10 3.83 -21.17
N THR A 426 12.95 4.46 -21.17
CA THR A 426 12.03 4.43 -22.33
C THR A 426 12.69 5.05 -23.57
N ARG A 427 13.34 6.23 -23.44
CA ARG A 427 14.05 6.87 -24.56
C ARG A 427 15.20 6.02 -25.07
N LEU A 428 16.03 5.50 -24.16
CA LEU A 428 17.15 4.60 -24.52
C LEU A 428 16.64 3.36 -25.26
N SER A 429 15.58 2.74 -24.77
CA SER A 429 14.98 1.54 -25.36
C SER A 429 14.36 1.80 -26.73
N THR A 430 13.68 2.94 -26.87
CA THR A 430 13.04 3.33 -28.15
C THR A 430 14.08 3.61 -29.23
N LEU A 431 15.17 4.31 -28.89
CA LEU A 431 16.24 4.68 -29.81
C LEU A 431 17.24 3.54 -30.07
N ALA A 432 17.19 2.45 -29.29
CA ALA A 432 18.10 1.32 -29.44
C ALA A 432 17.89 0.59 -30.77
N THR A 433 18.88 0.66 -31.66
CA THR A 433 18.87 -0.08 -32.93
C THR A 433 19.02 -1.57 -32.63
N GLN A 434 18.13 -2.40 -33.20
CA GLN A 434 18.09 -3.86 -32.96
C GLN A 434 18.04 -4.26 -31.46
N GLY A 435 17.47 -3.39 -30.60
CA GLY A 435 17.32 -3.66 -29.17
C GLY A 435 18.64 -3.55 -28.36
N ARG A 436 19.71 -2.96 -28.94
CA ARG A 436 20.99 -2.76 -28.25
C ARG A 436 21.21 -1.30 -27.87
N ILE A 437 21.32 -1.02 -26.57
CA ILE A 437 21.67 0.30 -26.05
C ILE A 437 23.18 0.42 -26.05
N THR A 438 23.71 1.37 -26.86
CA THR A 438 25.15 1.62 -27.02
C THR A 438 25.63 2.76 -26.12
N VAL A 439 26.96 2.91 -26.01
CA VAL A 439 27.61 3.97 -25.22
C VAL A 439 27.22 5.36 -25.73
N GLU A 440 27.15 5.52 -27.06
CA GLU A 440 26.80 6.80 -27.70
C GLU A 440 25.36 7.23 -27.31
N LEU A 441 24.41 6.29 -27.30
CA LEU A 441 23.03 6.57 -26.87
C LEU A 441 22.98 6.96 -25.38
N VAL A 442 23.77 6.27 -24.54
CA VAL A 442 23.87 6.58 -23.11
C VAL A 442 24.44 7.98 -22.89
N ARG A 443 25.51 8.36 -23.60
CA ARG A 443 26.10 9.71 -23.50
C ARG A 443 25.10 10.79 -23.90
N ALA A 444 24.42 10.59 -25.02
CA ALA A 444 23.38 11.52 -25.48
C ALA A 444 22.24 11.67 -24.48
N GLU A 445 21.86 10.57 -23.80
CA GLU A 445 20.81 10.59 -22.77
C GLU A 445 21.30 11.28 -21.49
N ILE A 446 22.54 11.06 -21.07
CA ILE A 446 23.15 11.74 -19.91
C ILE A 446 23.14 13.27 -20.13
N GLU A 447 23.54 13.73 -21.30
CA GLU A 447 23.52 15.16 -21.62
C GLU A 447 22.09 15.72 -21.63
N ARG A 448 21.10 14.93 -22.11
CA ARG A 448 19.70 15.31 -22.07
C ARG A 448 19.16 15.42 -20.63
N LEU A 449 19.51 14.48 -19.74
CA LEU A 449 19.16 14.54 -18.33
C LEU A 449 19.77 15.76 -17.65
N LYS A 450 21.06 16.02 -17.87
CA LYS A 450 21.74 17.19 -17.34
C LYS A 450 21.10 18.49 -17.83
N TRP A 451 20.80 18.58 -19.12
CA TRP A 451 20.12 19.75 -19.67
C TRP A 451 18.72 19.95 -19.04
N GLY A 452 17.95 18.89 -18.83
CA GLY A 452 16.64 18.97 -18.18
C GLY A 452 16.68 19.38 -16.70
N TRP A 453 17.86 19.28 -16.04
CA TRP A 453 18.07 19.71 -14.65
C TRP A 453 18.89 21.01 -14.53
N GLN A 454 19.13 21.72 -15.64
CA GLN A 454 20.11 22.81 -15.75
C GLN A 454 19.78 24.00 -14.84
N ASP A 455 18.51 24.35 -14.69
CA ASP A 455 18.08 25.46 -13.83
C ASP A 455 18.48 25.25 -12.36
N GLU A 456 18.40 24.01 -11.85
CA GLU A 456 18.83 23.68 -10.48
C GLU A 456 20.36 23.49 -10.36
N PHE A 457 21.05 23.11 -11.46
CA PHE A 457 22.52 23.13 -11.49
C PHE A 457 23.06 24.56 -11.43
N GLU A 458 22.41 25.50 -12.06
CA GLU A 458 22.79 26.92 -12.00
C GLU A 458 22.57 27.48 -10.59
N ASP A 459 21.46 27.14 -9.92
CA ASP A 459 21.20 27.50 -8.53
C ASP A 459 22.19 26.83 -7.56
N ALA A 460 22.49 25.55 -7.75
CA ALA A 460 23.47 24.81 -6.93
C ALA A 460 24.91 25.32 -7.17
N ASN A 461 25.27 25.63 -8.41
CA ASN A 461 26.58 26.20 -8.75
C ASN A 461 26.71 27.67 -8.32
N GLN A 462 25.61 28.45 -8.39
CA GLN A 462 25.60 29.80 -7.81
C GLN A 462 25.75 29.74 -6.28
N CYS A 463 25.20 28.75 -5.60
CA CYS A 463 25.46 28.52 -4.18
C CYS A 463 26.94 28.09 -3.96
N ALA A 464 27.50 27.25 -4.81
CA ALA A 464 28.89 26.78 -4.70
C ALA A 464 29.89 27.89 -5.07
N ASP A 465 29.67 28.65 -6.14
CA ASP A 465 30.48 29.83 -6.53
C ASP A 465 30.36 30.95 -5.51
N ASN A 466 29.21 31.10 -4.87
CA ASN A 466 29.01 32.03 -3.77
C ASN A 466 29.74 31.60 -2.47
N MET A 467 30.00 30.27 -2.29
CA MET A 467 30.88 29.75 -1.23
C MET A 467 32.38 29.98 -1.55
N CYS A 468 32.78 30.11 -2.82
CA CYS A 468 34.18 30.32 -3.22
C CYS A 468 34.76 31.72 -2.90
N ARG A 469 33.91 32.69 -2.48
CA ARG A 469 34.41 34.03 -2.08
C ARG A 469 34.65 34.18 -0.58
N LEU A 470 34.39 33.15 0.20
CA LEU A 470 34.67 33.18 1.64
C LEU A 470 36.17 32.88 1.89
N PRO A 471 36.84 33.60 2.81
CA PRO A 471 38.22 33.33 3.14
C PRO A 471 38.44 31.89 3.63
N ASN A 472 39.42 31.18 3.05
CA ASN A 472 39.70 29.77 3.33
C ASN A 472 40.20 29.45 4.75
N HIS A 473 40.45 30.46 5.58
CA HIS A 473 41.02 30.35 6.92
C HIS A 473 40.00 30.54 8.05
N LEU A 474 38.70 30.49 7.75
CA LEU A 474 37.63 30.68 8.77
C LEU A 474 37.30 29.37 9.47
N ASP A 475 37.15 29.46 10.80
CA ASP A 475 36.57 28.36 11.58
C ASP A 475 35.12 28.05 11.15
N TYR A 476 34.72 26.81 11.31
CA TYR A 476 33.38 26.33 10.91
C TYR A 476 32.25 27.21 11.48
N PHE A 477 32.38 27.66 12.73
CA PHE A 477 31.42 28.52 13.38
C PHE A 477 31.31 29.90 12.71
N ASP A 478 32.45 30.56 12.48
CA ASP A 478 32.51 31.88 11.82
C ASP A 478 32.00 31.80 10.38
N ARG A 479 32.29 30.69 9.69
CA ARG A 479 31.82 30.42 8.34
C ARG A 479 30.29 30.35 8.28
N MET A 480 29.65 29.53 9.13
CA MET A 480 28.20 29.39 9.20
C MET A 480 27.48 30.71 9.53
N GLN A 481 28.07 31.50 10.45
CA GLN A 481 27.50 32.84 10.77
C GLN A 481 27.61 33.81 9.60
N LEU A 482 28.77 33.83 8.92
CA LEU A 482 29.01 34.72 7.80
C LEU A 482 28.12 34.37 6.60
N GLU A 483 27.93 33.11 6.28
CA GLU A 483 27.01 32.64 5.24
C GLU A 483 25.57 33.13 5.49
N ASN A 484 25.08 32.99 6.73
CA ASN A 484 23.76 33.50 7.10
C ASN A 484 23.66 35.02 6.97
N VAL A 485 24.69 35.75 7.38
CA VAL A 485 24.72 37.22 7.26
C VAL A 485 24.71 37.65 5.80
N ILE A 486 25.50 37.01 4.93
CA ILE A 486 25.55 37.27 3.48
C ILE A 486 24.17 36.99 2.83
N SER A 487 23.54 35.87 3.19
CA SER A 487 22.19 35.54 2.70
C SER A 487 21.16 36.62 3.02
N VAL A 488 21.24 37.21 4.22
CA VAL A 488 20.35 38.34 4.60
C VAL A 488 20.71 39.62 3.85
N CYS A 489 22.02 39.90 3.67
CA CYS A 489 22.47 41.08 2.90
C CYS A 489 21.92 41.08 1.47
N ARG A 490 21.97 39.96 0.78
CA ARG A 490 21.46 39.79 -0.59
C ARG A 490 19.94 39.96 -0.74
N LYS A 491 19.18 39.72 0.31
CA LYS A 491 17.72 39.91 0.32
C LYS A 491 17.29 41.37 0.52
N HIS A 492 18.24 42.27 0.78
CA HIS A 492 17.93 43.66 1.10
C HIS A 492 18.67 44.66 0.19
N GLN A 493 18.00 45.71 -0.23
CA GLN A 493 18.55 46.73 -1.16
C GLN A 493 19.55 47.71 -0.53
N SER A 494 19.77 47.64 0.79
CA SER A 494 20.69 48.56 1.47
C SER A 494 21.27 47.97 2.75
N LEU A 495 22.49 48.38 3.07
CA LEU A 495 23.20 48.03 4.32
C LEU A 495 22.38 48.34 5.56
N ALA A 496 21.58 49.44 5.52
CA ALA A 496 20.72 49.86 6.62
C ALA A 496 19.51 48.89 6.78
N ALA A 497 18.94 48.42 5.70
CA ALA A 497 17.82 47.47 5.73
C ALA A 497 18.26 46.11 6.22
N ALA A 498 19.38 45.57 5.70
CA ALA A 498 19.97 44.31 6.14
C ALA A 498 20.39 44.37 7.62
N GLY A 499 21.02 45.48 8.06
CA GLY A 499 21.37 45.69 9.46
C GLY A 499 20.18 45.68 10.40
N ARG A 500 19.05 46.29 10.01
CA ARG A 500 17.81 46.24 10.78
C ARG A 500 17.23 44.83 10.91
N ALA A 501 17.32 44.04 9.86
CA ALA A 501 16.85 42.65 9.87
C ALA A 501 17.71 41.74 10.75
N LEU A 502 19.03 41.87 10.64
CA LEU A 502 20.00 41.09 11.41
C LEU A 502 20.03 41.40 12.91
N PHE A 503 19.82 42.65 13.27
CA PHE A 503 19.91 43.11 14.68
C PHE A 503 18.56 43.47 15.28
N ASN A 504 17.48 42.86 14.80
CA ASN A 504 16.07 43.18 15.12
C ASN A 504 15.76 43.24 16.63
N VAL A 505 16.35 42.38 17.45
CA VAL A 505 16.16 42.33 18.91
C VAL A 505 17.13 43.28 19.61
N SER A 506 18.43 43.21 19.32
CA SER A 506 19.46 43.96 20.03
C SER A 506 19.42 45.48 19.77
N ARG A 507 18.75 45.93 18.70
CA ARG A 507 18.52 47.34 18.40
C ARG A 507 17.53 47.99 19.36
N LEU A 508 16.54 47.22 19.87
CA LEU A 508 15.51 47.72 20.78
C LEU A 508 16.07 48.13 22.17
N ALA A 509 17.22 47.56 22.52
CA ALA A 509 17.91 47.84 23.78
C ALA A 509 18.87 49.05 23.72
N LYS A 510 18.94 49.81 22.58
CA LYS A 510 19.86 50.94 22.39
C LYS A 510 19.12 52.23 22.12
N GLU A 511 19.50 53.31 22.81
CA GLU A 511 18.93 54.67 22.60
C GLU A 511 19.16 55.23 21.19
N LYS A 512 20.31 54.90 20.56
CA LYS A 512 20.65 55.30 19.17
C LYS A 512 21.23 54.11 18.42
N PRO A 513 20.40 53.23 17.82
CA PRO A 513 20.88 52.09 17.09
C PRO A 513 21.50 52.49 15.75
N ASN A 514 22.77 52.15 15.54
CA ASN A 514 23.46 52.31 14.25
C ASN A 514 23.75 50.92 13.64
N ASP A 515 22.69 50.30 13.10
CA ASP A 515 22.74 48.92 12.58
C ASP A 515 23.58 48.82 11.30
N SER A 516 23.66 49.90 10.51
CA SER A 516 24.51 49.97 9.32
C SER A 516 25.99 49.89 9.68
N ASP A 517 26.44 50.63 10.70
CA ASP A 517 27.83 50.62 11.14
C ASP A 517 28.21 49.26 11.78
N ARG A 518 27.28 48.64 12.52
CA ARG A 518 27.47 47.31 13.09
C ARG A 518 27.66 46.26 12.02
N LEU A 519 26.83 46.26 10.97
CA LEU A 519 26.94 45.32 9.88
C LEU A 519 28.22 45.56 9.06
N ARG A 520 28.57 46.83 8.80
CA ARG A 520 29.82 47.18 8.13
C ARG A 520 31.05 46.67 8.90
N LYS A 521 31.09 46.85 10.23
CA LYS A 521 32.17 46.37 11.09
C LYS A 521 32.22 44.84 11.14
N TYR A 522 31.08 44.17 11.09
CA TYR A 522 31.01 42.73 11.05
C TYR A 522 31.59 42.19 9.75
N LEU A 523 31.21 42.72 8.59
CA LEU A 523 31.76 42.31 7.29
C LEU A 523 33.25 42.62 7.19
N ALA A 524 33.67 43.80 7.69
CA ALA A 524 35.08 44.19 7.70
C ALA A 524 35.98 43.25 8.53
N LYS A 525 35.44 42.58 9.59
CA LYS A 525 36.16 41.55 10.35
C LYS A 525 36.66 40.44 9.46
N PHE A 526 35.95 40.16 8.36
CA PHE A 526 36.24 39.09 7.39
C PHE A 526 36.81 39.64 6.08
N GLY A 527 37.19 40.91 6.04
CA GLY A 527 37.75 41.56 4.85
C GLY A 527 36.74 41.83 3.72
N LEU A 528 35.44 41.83 4.04
CA LEU A 528 34.35 41.98 3.08
C LEU A 528 33.71 43.38 3.17
N THR A 529 33.29 43.91 2.04
CA THR A 529 32.50 45.16 1.92
C THR A 529 31.03 44.80 1.57
N TRP A 530 30.14 45.78 1.62
CA TRP A 530 28.77 45.61 1.18
C TRP A 530 28.66 45.17 -0.28
N ASP A 531 29.48 45.78 -1.15
CA ASP A 531 29.49 45.51 -2.58
C ASP A 531 29.99 44.10 -2.89
N ASP A 532 30.96 43.56 -2.08
CA ASP A 532 31.46 42.19 -2.21
C ASP A 532 30.40 41.13 -1.87
N VAL A 533 29.42 41.44 -1.04
CA VAL A 533 28.39 40.48 -0.57
C VAL A 533 27.05 40.60 -1.31
N THR A 534 26.86 41.68 -2.09
CA THR A 534 25.63 41.98 -2.82
C THR A 534 25.77 41.85 -4.35
N GLN A 535 27.00 41.74 -4.84
CA GLN A 535 27.31 41.27 -6.23
C GLN A 535 27.25 39.76 -6.28
#